data_9be59563b4877b9c6a0b0c4777797def
#
_entry.id   9be59563b4877b9c6a0b0c4777797def
#
_cell.length_a   1.000
_cell.length_b   1.000
_cell.length_c   1.000
_cell.angle_alpha   90.00
_cell.angle_beta   90.00
_cell.angle_gamma   90.00
#
_symmetry.space_group_name_H-M   'P 1'
#
loop_
_entity.id
_entity.type
_entity.pdbx_description
1 polymer ?
#
loop_
_entity_poly.entity_id
_entity_poly.type
_entity_poly.pdbx_seq_one_letter_code
_entity_poly.pdbx_strand_id
1 'polypeptide(L)'
;MKIRSRCQVIALCAVAGFGFGYGTARADDASTWRDIETKYIFGFTTGSGIGLEGEKEFTIDTIARAGKRDGRYRASETKYEFEFTPSQFIQIEFGALGSTHHISGVSDLDDRKQFALSGVFAEFRYLAIERTSSNPLAVTLAFEPTARRIDETGGERVQNYEFETIINADIELLRNRLFAGFNLLYEPEVTWNSAGEVEREAKFGGSGALSLRIASNVVVGAEAWYLRHYDAANLTAFTGDAVMVGPTLYVQFTPKMFMTAAWNAQVWGREMGNPVSLNLAEFQRHRARLKFAWEF
;
A
#
# COMPACT_ATOMS: atom_id res chain seq x y z
N MET A 1 6.97 -40.91 35.99
CA MET A 1 6.19 -41.23 34.81
C MET A 1 5.29 -39.99 34.52
N LYS A 2 5.75 -39.07 33.66
CA LYS A 2 5.03 -37.84 33.31
C LYS A 2 4.77 -37.87 31.80
N ILE A 3 3.51 -38.01 31.46
CA ILE A 3 2.99 -38.01 30.09
C ILE A 3 2.94 -36.57 29.61
N ARG A 4 3.70 -36.25 28.55
CA ARG A 4 3.60 -34.95 27.83
C ARG A 4 2.52 -35.05 26.78
N SER A 5 1.44 -34.34 26.97
CA SER A 5 0.40 -34.10 25.97
C SER A 5 0.94 -33.11 24.91
N ARG A 6 1.02 -33.55 23.64
CA ARG A 6 1.27 -32.71 22.48
C ARG A 6 -0.08 -32.24 21.97
N CYS A 7 -0.39 -30.96 22.10
CA CYS A 7 -1.46 -30.35 21.33
C CYS A 7 -1.02 -30.17 19.89
N GLN A 8 -1.60 -30.95 18.98
CA GLN A 8 -1.55 -30.69 17.55
C GLN A 8 -2.67 -29.69 17.22
N VAL A 9 -2.28 -28.51 16.75
CA VAL A 9 -3.21 -27.56 16.15
C VAL A 9 -3.44 -28.02 14.71
N ILE A 10 -4.60 -28.58 14.45
CA ILE A 10 -5.08 -28.91 13.11
C ILE A 10 -5.70 -27.63 12.55
N ALA A 11 -5.02 -27.02 11.57
CA ALA A 11 -5.60 -25.94 10.78
C ALA A 11 -6.61 -26.55 9.79
N LEU A 12 -7.88 -26.34 10.07
CA LEU A 12 -8.98 -26.76 9.20
C LEU A 12 -9.15 -25.72 8.09
N CYS A 13 -8.57 -25.98 6.91
CA CYS A 13 -8.90 -25.25 5.69
C CYS A 13 -10.28 -25.71 5.20
N ALA A 14 -11.31 -24.95 5.49
CA ALA A 14 -12.63 -25.14 4.90
C ALA A 14 -12.58 -24.66 3.42
N VAL A 15 -12.41 -25.58 2.49
CA VAL A 15 -12.64 -25.33 1.06
C VAL A 15 -14.14 -25.35 0.83
N ALA A 16 -14.77 -24.18 0.79
CA ALA A 16 -16.13 -24.04 0.32
C ALA A 16 -16.17 -24.33 -1.17
N GLY A 17 -16.68 -25.49 -1.56
CA GLY A 17 -16.94 -25.84 -2.95
C GLY A 17 -18.05 -24.98 -3.53
N PHE A 18 -17.72 -23.92 -4.25
CA PHE A 18 -18.65 -23.22 -5.12
C PHE A 18 -18.80 -23.98 -6.42
N GLY A 19 -19.95 -24.60 -6.61
CA GLY A 19 -20.34 -25.20 -7.89
C GLY A 19 -20.47 -24.10 -8.95
N PHE A 20 -19.50 -24.01 -9.86
CA PHE A 20 -19.56 -23.13 -11.02
C PHE A 20 -20.50 -23.73 -12.05
N GLY A 21 -21.71 -23.19 -12.14
CA GLY A 21 -22.54 -23.37 -13.31
C GLY A 21 -21.82 -22.75 -14.54
N TYR A 22 -21.49 -23.56 -15.54
CA TYR A 22 -20.98 -23.09 -16.81
C TYR A 22 -22.10 -22.37 -17.58
N GLY A 23 -22.31 -21.09 -17.27
CA GLY A 23 -23.02 -20.20 -18.14
C GLY A 23 -22.14 -19.93 -19.37
N THR A 24 -22.61 -20.27 -20.56
CA THR A 24 -21.96 -19.89 -21.82
C THR A 24 -21.90 -18.36 -21.86
N ALA A 25 -20.71 -17.80 -21.71
CA ALA A 25 -20.48 -16.37 -21.89
C ALA A 25 -20.79 -16.05 -23.37
N ARG A 26 -21.85 -15.33 -23.59
CA ARG A 26 -22.12 -14.68 -24.86
C ARG A 26 -21.06 -13.60 -25.07
N ALA A 27 -20.18 -13.81 -26.03
CA ALA A 27 -19.36 -12.75 -26.55
C ALA A 27 -20.28 -11.87 -27.41
N ASP A 28 -20.79 -10.80 -26.83
CA ASP A 28 -21.24 -9.58 -27.47
C ASP A 28 -21.77 -8.62 -26.40
N ASP A 29 -20.85 -7.87 -25.83
CA ASP A 29 -21.07 -6.47 -25.47
C ASP A 29 -19.69 -5.86 -25.52
N ALA A 30 -19.46 -4.97 -26.49
CA ALA A 30 -18.39 -3.99 -26.42
C ALA A 30 -18.67 -3.21 -25.12
N SER A 31 -18.07 -3.67 -24.01
CA SER A 31 -18.37 -3.15 -22.70
C SER A 31 -18.00 -1.68 -22.72
N THR A 32 -18.95 -0.82 -22.36
CA THR A 32 -18.75 0.61 -22.10
C THR A 32 -17.77 0.85 -20.92
N TRP A 33 -17.25 -0.22 -20.33
CA TRP A 33 -16.29 -0.23 -19.26
C TRP A 33 -14.88 -0.31 -19.83
N ARG A 34 -14.04 0.65 -19.45
CA ARG A 34 -12.60 0.66 -19.74
C ARG A 34 -11.96 -0.64 -19.23
N ASP A 35 -10.93 -1.11 -19.90
CA ASP A 35 -10.07 -2.16 -19.36
C ASP A 35 -9.52 -1.70 -18.00
N ILE A 36 -9.56 -2.60 -17.01
CA ILE A 36 -9.17 -2.27 -15.65
C ILE A 36 -7.68 -1.89 -15.62
N GLU A 37 -7.40 -0.68 -15.16
CA GLU A 37 -6.03 -0.25 -14.91
C GLU A 37 -5.44 -1.01 -13.73
N THR A 38 -4.29 -1.66 -13.94
CA THR A 38 -3.69 -2.52 -12.91
C THR A 38 -3.09 -1.75 -11.74
N LYS A 39 -2.82 -0.45 -11.87
CA LYS A 39 -2.31 0.41 -10.79
C LYS A 39 -3.11 0.27 -9.50
N TYR A 40 -4.44 0.10 -9.60
CA TYR A 40 -5.35 0.25 -8.47
C TYR A 40 -5.95 -1.04 -7.91
N ILE A 41 -5.73 -2.20 -8.57
CA ILE A 41 -6.48 -3.43 -8.26
C ILE A 41 -5.91 -4.27 -7.10
N PHE A 42 -4.76 -3.91 -6.53
CA PHE A 42 -4.02 -4.75 -5.58
C PHE A 42 -4.04 -4.25 -4.12
N GLY A 43 -4.56 -3.07 -3.82
CA GLY A 43 -4.60 -2.53 -2.47
C GLY A 43 -3.39 -1.65 -2.11
N PHE A 44 -2.55 -2.06 -1.16
CA PHE A 44 -1.28 -1.39 -0.87
C PHE A 44 -0.20 -1.71 -1.89
N THR A 45 -0.21 -2.91 -2.45
CA THR A 45 0.59 -3.23 -3.63
C THR A 45 0.08 -2.39 -4.80
N THR A 46 0.97 -1.69 -5.47
CA THR A 46 0.62 -0.87 -6.64
C THR A 46 0.98 -1.62 -7.91
N GLY A 47 0.07 -1.69 -8.86
CA GLY A 47 0.35 -2.28 -10.16
C GLY A 47 1.20 -1.37 -11.05
N SER A 48 1.62 -1.91 -12.18
CA SER A 48 2.45 -1.20 -13.15
C SER A 48 1.66 -0.28 -14.09
N GLY A 49 0.34 -0.28 -14.04
CA GLY A 49 -0.50 0.58 -14.89
C GLY A 49 -0.16 2.05 -14.75
N ILE A 50 -0.29 2.77 -15.84
CA ILE A 50 -0.30 4.24 -15.92
C ILE A 50 -1.53 4.66 -16.73
N GLY A 51 -2.00 5.89 -16.54
CA GLY A 51 -3.14 6.42 -17.29
C GLY A 51 -2.91 6.49 -18.80
N LEU A 52 -3.95 6.73 -19.56
CA LEU A 52 -3.84 6.98 -21.01
C LEU A 52 -3.22 8.36 -21.27
N GLU A 53 -2.49 8.49 -22.39
CA GLU A 53 -1.91 9.78 -22.76
C GLU A 53 -2.97 10.90 -22.83
N GLY A 54 -2.72 11.99 -22.12
CA GLY A 54 -3.61 13.13 -21.96
C GLY A 54 -4.63 13.00 -20.82
N GLU A 55 -4.71 11.85 -20.17
CA GLU A 55 -5.61 11.59 -19.04
C GLU A 55 -5.25 12.42 -17.83
N LYS A 56 -6.28 12.81 -17.10
CA LYS A 56 -6.20 13.53 -15.84
C LYS A 56 -7.11 12.88 -14.84
N GLU A 57 -6.62 12.74 -13.62
CA GLU A 57 -7.34 12.13 -12.53
C GLU A 57 -7.18 12.96 -11.26
N PHE A 58 -8.21 12.97 -10.43
CA PHE A 58 -8.15 13.45 -9.07
C PHE A 58 -8.41 12.29 -8.12
N THR A 59 -7.54 12.15 -7.11
CA THR A 59 -7.63 11.05 -6.16
C THR A 59 -7.68 11.56 -4.72
N ILE A 60 -8.43 10.87 -3.89
CA ILE A 60 -8.37 10.97 -2.43
C ILE A 60 -7.98 9.60 -1.91
N ASP A 61 -6.78 9.49 -1.36
CA ASP A 61 -6.23 8.24 -0.85
C ASP A 61 -5.93 8.36 0.64
N THR A 62 -6.65 7.62 1.47
CA THR A 62 -6.49 7.62 2.92
C THR A 62 -5.92 6.30 3.40
N ILE A 63 -4.78 6.38 4.09
CA ILE A 63 -4.17 5.27 4.81
C ILE A 63 -4.37 5.50 6.31
N ALA A 64 -5.11 4.59 6.96
CA ALA A 64 -5.31 4.58 8.39
C ALA A 64 -4.44 3.50 9.04
N ARG A 65 -3.85 3.81 10.19
CA ARG A 65 -2.98 2.95 10.98
C ARG A 65 -3.52 2.82 12.40
N ALA A 66 -3.48 1.62 12.98
CA ALA A 66 -3.94 1.40 14.34
C ALA A 66 -3.14 0.32 15.05
N GLY A 67 -2.95 0.52 16.37
CA GLY A 67 -2.34 -0.42 17.29
C GLY A 67 -0.82 -0.36 17.29
N LYS A 68 -0.27 0.14 18.37
CA LYS A 68 1.12 0.01 18.82
C LYS A 68 1.16 -1.01 19.96
N ARG A 69 2.31 -1.18 20.61
CA ARG A 69 2.53 -2.16 21.68
C ARG A 69 1.63 -1.94 22.89
N ASP A 70 1.40 -0.68 23.22
CA ASP A 70 0.63 -0.23 24.37
C ASP A 70 -0.24 0.99 24.01
N GLY A 71 -0.99 1.48 25.00
CA GLY A 71 -1.83 2.64 24.84
C GLY A 71 -2.92 2.51 23.77
N ARG A 72 -3.31 3.65 23.25
CA ARG A 72 -4.26 3.78 22.15
C ARG A 72 -3.60 4.55 21.02
N TYR A 73 -3.37 3.89 19.90
CA TYR A 73 -2.80 4.47 18.69
C TYR A 73 -3.77 4.39 17.53
N ARG A 74 -4.06 5.54 16.92
CA ARG A 74 -4.73 5.68 15.63
C ARG A 74 -4.16 6.89 14.92
N ALA A 75 -3.63 6.69 13.73
CA ALA A 75 -3.18 7.75 12.85
C ALA A 75 -3.75 7.52 11.45
N SER A 76 -3.93 8.57 10.69
CA SER A 76 -4.25 8.47 9.26
C SER A 76 -3.57 9.58 8.48
N GLU A 77 -3.15 9.26 7.27
CA GLU A 77 -2.72 10.23 6.27
C GLU A 77 -3.64 10.14 5.06
N THR A 78 -4.04 11.30 4.55
CA THR A 78 -4.83 11.43 3.32
C THR A 78 -4.04 12.21 2.31
N LYS A 79 -3.77 11.59 1.15
CA LYS A 79 -3.23 12.24 -0.04
C LYS A 79 -4.41 12.81 -0.85
N TYR A 80 -4.31 14.08 -1.22
CA TYR A 80 -5.16 14.75 -2.21
C TYR A 80 -4.32 14.92 -3.46
N GLU A 81 -4.52 14.06 -4.43
CA GLU A 81 -3.64 13.87 -5.58
C GLU A 81 -4.28 14.43 -6.85
N PHE A 82 -3.48 15.09 -7.66
CA PHE A 82 -3.79 15.37 -9.06
C PHE A 82 -2.79 14.61 -9.91
N GLU A 83 -3.30 13.85 -10.85
CA GLU A 83 -2.54 13.01 -11.77
C GLU A 83 -2.69 13.50 -13.20
N PHE A 84 -1.61 13.42 -13.95
CA PHE A 84 -1.57 13.71 -15.38
C PHE A 84 -0.61 12.77 -16.10
N THR A 85 -1.05 12.24 -17.25
CA THR A 85 -0.28 11.33 -18.10
C THR A 85 0.15 12.04 -19.38
N PRO A 86 1.33 12.71 -19.41
CA PRO A 86 1.78 13.48 -20.58
C PRO A 86 2.18 12.61 -21.76
N SER A 87 2.45 11.33 -21.56
CA SER A 87 2.75 10.37 -22.65
C SER A 87 2.41 8.96 -22.21
N GLN A 88 2.30 8.04 -23.14
CA GLN A 88 2.02 6.61 -22.87
C GLN A 88 3.05 5.91 -21.95
N PHE A 89 4.17 6.56 -21.62
CA PHE A 89 5.23 5.99 -20.76
C PHE A 89 5.45 6.75 -19.46
N ILE A 90 4.87 7.95 -19.30
CA ILE A 90 5.15 8.83 -18.17
C ILE A 90 3.83 9.27 -17.54
N GLN A 91 3.75 9.15 -16.22
CA GLN A 91 2.68 9.71 -15.40
C GLN A 91 3.31 10.57 -14.30
N ILE A 92 2.68 11.67 -13.98
CA ILE A 92 3.11 12.63 -12.95
C ILE A 92 1.93 12.82 -12.01
N GLU A 93 2.20 12.71 -10.72
CA GLU A 93 1.25 12.99 -9.66
C GLU A 93 1.83 14.06 -8.75
N PHE A 94 0.97 14.89 -8.17
CA PHE A 94 1.37 15.84 -7.14
C PHE A 94 0.17 16.20 -6.27
N GLY A 95 0.46 16.57 -5.04
CA GLY A 95 -0.64 16.87 -4.13
C GLY A 95 -0.22 17.32 -2.75
N ALA A 96 -1.24 17.35 -1.88
CA ALA A 96 -1.11 17.74 -0.50
C ALA A 96 -1.47 16.58 0.44
N LEU A 97 -0.87 16.59 1.62
CA LEU A 97 -1.06 15.61 2.67
C LEU A 97 -1.84 16.21 3.84
N GLY A 98 -2.86 15.50 4.31
CA GLY A 98 -3.56 15.79 5.55
C GLY A 98 -3.38 14.63 6.53
N SER A 99 -3.03 14.89 7.78
CA SER A 99 -2.85 13.85 8.79
C SER A 99 -3.79 14.04 9.98
N THR A 100 -4.18 12.91 10.58
CA THR A 100 -4.97 12.86 11.81
C THR A 100 -4.28 11.93 12.80
N HIS A 101 -4.13 12.38 14.06
CA HIS A 101 -3.54 11.60 15.13
C HIS A 101 -4.46 11.56 16.33
N HIS A 102 -4.67 10.35 16.87
CA HIS A 102 -5.34 10.09 18.15
C HIS A 102 -4.47 9.09 18.94
N ILE A 103 -3.56 9.63 19.72
CA ILE A 103 -2.54 8.88 20.49
C ILE A 103 -2.74 9.15 21.96
N SER A 104 -2.72 8.09 22.78
CA SER A 104 -2.81 8.21 24.25
C SER A 104 -2.15 7.03 24.92
N GLY A 105 -1.18 7.33 25.80
CA GLY A 105 -0.46 6.36 26.62
C GLY A 105 0.37 5.35 25.81
N VAL A 106 0.85 5.74 24.64
CA VAL A 106 1.77 4.93 23.82
C VAL A 106 3.20 5.28 24.20
N SER A 107 4.01 4.25 24.50
CA SER A 107 5.43 4.45 24.82
C SER A 107 6.15 5.14 23.66
N ASP A 108 7.03 6.07 23.98
CA ASP A 108 7.86 6.85 23.06
C ASP A 108 7.10 7.81 22.14
N LEU A 109 5.77 7.98 22.35
CA LEU A 109 4.95 8.95 21.64
C LEU A 109 4.18 9.85 22.62
N ASP A 110 4.10 11.13 22.31
CA ASP A 110 3.28 12.09 23.05
C ASP A 110 1.78 11.84 22.85
N ASP A 111 1.00 12.04 23.93
CA ASP A 111 -0.46 12.06 23.83
C ASP A 111 -0.91 13.17 22.88
N ARG A 112 -1.70 12.83 21.86
CA ARG A 112 -2.05 13.76 20.80
C ARG A 112 -3.43 13.53 20.23
N LYS A 113 -4.15 14.62 20.00
CA LYS A 113 -5.39 14.62 19.23
C LYS A 113 -5.38 15.82 18.31
N GLN A 114 -5.12 15.60 17.03
CA GLN A 114 -5.03 16.67 16.05
C GLN A 114 -5.46 16.24 14.64
N PHE A 115 -5.79 17.26 13.83
CA PHE A 115 -5.80 17.21 12.36
C PHE A 115 -4.90 18.32 11.85
N ALA A 116 -4.09 18.05 10.83
CA ALA A 116 -3.20 19.05 10.23
C ALA A 116 -3.00 18.77 8.73
N LEU A 117 -2.74 19.83 7.95
CA LEU A 117 -2.08 19.68 6.66
C LEU A 117 -0.63 19.31 6.96
N SER A 118 -0.21 18.11 6.57
CA SER A 118 1.07 17.52 6.99
C SER A 118 2.20 17.73 6.01
N GLY A 119 1.90 17.93 4.71
CA GLY A 119 2.97 18.05 3.72
C GLY A 119 2.48 18.19 2.29
N VAL A 120 3.41 18.00 1.38
CA VAL A 120 3.21 17.96 -0.08
C VAL A 120 4.08 16.86 -0.67
N PHE A 121 3.70 16.35 -1.83
CA PHE A 121 4.46 15.33 -2.55
C PHE A 121 4.35 15.53 -4.06
N ALA A 122 5.24 14.87 -4.79
CA ALA A 122 5.11 14.63 -6.22
C ALA A 122 5.58 13.20 -6.52
N GLU A 123 4.92 12.50 -7.42
CA GLU A 123 5.35 11.17 -7.90
C GLU A 123 5.60 11.22 -9.40
N PHE A 124 6.66 10.55 -9.83
CA PHE A 124 7.03 10.33 -11.22
C PHE A 124 7.01 8.83 -11.50
N ARG A 125 6.21 8.42 -12.48
CA ARG A 125 6.09 7.02 -12.89
C ARG A 125 6.58 6.88 -14.33
N TYR A 126 7.42 5.88 -14.57
CA TYR A 126 7.93 5.53 -15.89
C TYR A 126 7.63 4.07 -16.21
N LEU A 127 6.79 3.84 -17.22
CA LEU A 127 6.48 2.51 -17.73
C LEU A 127 7.68 1.98 -18.52
N ALA A 128 8.49 1.15 -17.85
CA ALA A 128 9.72 0.59 -18.42
C ALA A 128 9.47 -0.63 -19.31
N ILE A 129 8.45 -1.43 -18.98
CA ILE A 129 8.02 -2.60 -19.76
C ILE A 129 6.51 -2.56 -19.88
N GLU A 130 6.04 -2.45 -21.12
CA GLU A 130 4.61 -2.44 -21.43
C GLU A 130 4.09 -3.87 -21.61
N ARG A 131 2.88 -4.12 -21.09
CA ARG A 131 2.15 -5.36 -21.37
C ARG A 131 1.65 -5.37 -22.79
N THR A 132 1.89 -6.49 -23.49
CA THR A 132 1.43 -6.70 -24.85
C THR A 132 0.75 -8.07 -24.98
N SER A 133 0.16 -8.35 -26.12
CA SER A 133 -0.44 -9.67 -26.41
C SER A 133 0.58 -10.83 -26.35
N SER A 134 1.86 -10.55 -26.54
CA SER A 134 2.97 -11.51 -26.49
C SER A 134 3.77 -11.46 -25.18
N ASN A 135 3.62 -10.39 -24.38
CA ASN A 135 4.31 -10.21 -23.09
C ASN A 135 3.28 -9.86 -22.01
N PRO A 136 2.92 -10.78 -21.11
CA PRO A 136 1.94 -10.52 -20.07
C PRO A 136 2.47 -9.71 -18.90
N LEU A 137 3.81 -9.48 -18.82
CA LEU A 137 4.47 -8.70 -17.78
C LEU A 137 4.49 -7.22 -18.12
N ALA A 138 4.19 -6.37 -17.14
CA ALA A 138 4.48 -4.95 -17.22
C ALA A 138 5.31 -4.52 -16.00
N VAL A 139 6.15 -3.49 -16.16
CA VAL A 139 7.00 -2.95 -15.09
C VAL A 139 7.03 -1.44 -15.16
N THR A 140 6.79 -0.78 -14.04
CA THR A 140 6.87 0.67 -13.86
C THR A 140 7.85 0.99 -12.74
N LEU A 141 8.69 2.01 -12.97
CA LEU A 141 9.54 2.61 -11.95
C LEU A 141 8.84 3.87 -11.43
N ALA A 142 8.67 3.97 -10.13
CA ALA A 142 8.08 5.14 -9.47
C ALA A 142 9.08 5.78 -8.52
N PHE A 143 9.05 7.11 -8.44
CA PHE A 143 9.85 7.91 -7.53
C PHE A 143 8.99 9.03 -6.96
N GLU A 144 8.81 9.03 -5.63
CA GLU A 144 7.99 10.01 -4.91
C GLU A 144 8.81 10.76 -3.87
N PRO A 145 9.28 11.99 -4.13
CA PRO A 145 9.74 12.91 -3.11
C PRO A 145 8.55 13.49 -2.33
N THR A 146 8.65 13.44 -1.01
CA THR A 146 7.67 14.00 -0.07
C THR A 146 8.34 14.94 0.91
N ALA A 147 7.70 16.07 1.20
CA ALA A 147 8.11 17.02 2.23
C ALA A 147 7.01 17.16 3.28
N ARG A 148 7.30 16.77 4.53
CA ARG A 148 6.36 16.85 5.65
C ARG A 148 6.81 17.85 6.71
N ARG A 149 5.84 18.49 7.35
CA ARG A 149 6.02 19.35 8.53
C ARG A 149 5.34 18.79 9.78
N ILE A 150 4.66 17.68 9.64
CA ILE A 150 4.04 16.90 10.70
C ILE A 150 4.48 15.46 10.50
N ASP A 151 5.02 14.86 11.53
CA ASP A 151 5.43 13.47 11.53
C ASP A 151 4.23 12.54 11.29
N GLU A 152 4.44 11.52 10.47
CA GLU A 152 3.40 10.59 10.06
C GLU A 152 2.94 9.69 11.21
N THR A 153 3.84 9.32 12.11
CA THR A 153 3.61 8.39 13.21
C THR A 153 3.18 9.08 14.49
N GLY A 154 3.94 10.04 14.97
CA GLY A 154 3.73 10.73 16.24
C GLY A 154 2.93 12.02 16.11
N GLY A 155 2.90 12.63 14.94
CA GLY A 155 2.17 13.86 14.67
C GLY A 155 2.82 15.12 15.23
N GLU A 156 4.07 15.07 15.68
CA GLU A 156 4.84 16.25 16.10
C GLU A 156 5.22 17.10 14.88
N ARG A 157 5.64 18.33 15.19
CA ARG A 157 6.17 19.23 14.17
C ARG A 157 7.61 18.87 13.85
N VAL A 158 7.85 18.61 12.58
CA VAL A 158 9.15 18.24 12.03
C VAL A 158 9.43 18.99 10.73
N GLN A 159 10.65 18.87 10.24
CA GLN A 159 10.99 19.09 8.86
C GLN A 159 11.50 17.75 8.33
N ASN A 160 10.65 17.05 7.57
CA ASN A 160 10.96 15.72 7.04
C ASN A 160 10.98 15.76 5.52
N TYR A 161 11.95 15.05 4.95
CA TYR A 161 12.04 14.76 3.52
C TYR A 161 12.21 13.26 3.34
N GLU A 162 11.28 12.67 2.60
CA GLU A 162 11.24 11.25 2.25
C GLU A 162 11.35 11.09 0.74
N PHE A 163 11.99 10.02 0.30
CA PHE A 163 12.21 9.71 -1.11
C PHE A 163 11.85 8.25 -1.37
N GLU A 164 10.57 8.00 -1.63
CA GLU A 164 10.12 6.66 -1.96
C GLU A 164 10.53 6.30 -3.40
N THR A 165 11.11 5.11 -3.56
CA THR A 165 11.39 4.52 -4.86
C THR A 165 10.77 3.13 -4.91
N ILE A 166 9.90 2.89 -5.89
CA ILE A 166 9.22 1.60 -6.05
C ILE A 166 9.43 1.06 -7.45
N ILE A 167 9.76 -0.22 -7.53
CA ILE A 167 9.60 -1.02 -8.76
C ILE A 167 8.24 -1.71 -8.65
N ASN A 168 7.30 -1.35 -9.51
CA ASN A 168 6.00 -1.97 -9.62
C ASN A 168 6.01 -2.93 -10.80
N ALA A 169 5.70 -4.19 -10.57
CA ALA A 169 5.58 -5.18 -11.62
C ALA A 169 4.26 -5.92 -11.47
N ASP A 170 3.58 -6.18 -12.55
CA ASP A 170 2.43 -7.06 -12.54
C ASP A 170 2.36 -7.93 -13.79
N ILE A 171 1.71 -9.06 -13.64
CA ILE A 171 1.51 -10.05 -14.70
C ILE A 171 0.06 -10.47 -14.76
N GLU A 172 -0.46 -10.55 -15.95
CA GLU A 172 -1.78 -11.11 -16.23
C GLU A 172 -1.66 -12.63 -16.36
N LEU A 173 -2.07 -13.37 -15.32
CA LEU A 173 -2.02 -14.83 -15.28
C LEU A 173 -3.16 -15.48 -16.07
N LEU A 174 -4.35 -14.89 -16.02
CA LEU A 174 -5.51 -15.27 -16.84
C LEU A 174 -6.09 -14.00 -17.45
N ARG A 175 -6.24 -14.01 -18.76
CA ARG A 175 -6.65 -12.84 -19.55
C ARG A 175 -7.88 -12.15 -18.97
N ASN A 176 -7.76 -10.86 -18.67
CA ASN A 176 -8.79 -10.00 -18.07
C ASN A 176 -9.42 -10.56 -16.79
N ARG A 177 -8.77 -11.50 -16.09
CA ARG A 177 -9.39 -12.17 -14.94
C ARG A 177 -8.53 -12.33 -13.70
N LEU A 178 -7.28 -12.77 -13.87
CA LEU A 178 -6.39 -13.00 -12.72
C LEU A 178 -5.07 -12.30 -12.94
N PHE A 179 -4.70 -11.47 -11.98
CA PHE A 179 -3.49 -10.68 -11.99
C PHE A 179 -2.65 -10.98 -10.75
N ALA A 180 -1.33 -10.98 -10.92
CA ALA A 180 -0.38 -10.98 -9.80
C ALA A 180 0.43 -9.69 -9.85
N GLY A 181 0.57 -9.03 -8.70
CA GLY A 181 1.34 -7.79 -8.53
C GLY A 181 2.52 -8.02 -7.59
N PHE A 182 3.61 -7.29 -7.82
CA PHE A 182 4.82 -7.32 -7.01
C PHE A 182 5.39 -5.92 -6.89
N ASN A 183 5.80 -5.52 -5.68
CA ASN A 183 6.54 -4.30 -5.47
C ASN A 183 7.87 -4.58 -4.79
N LEU A 184 8.87 -3.77 -5.11
CA LEU A 184 10.10 -3.63 -4.35
C LEU A 184 10.25 -2.16 -3.98
N LEU A 185 10.29 -1.88 -2.67
CA LEU A 185 10.28 -0.55 -2.07
C LEU A 185 11.61 -0.23 -1.43
N TYR A 186 12.11 0.99 -1.64
CA TYR A 186 13.14 1.64 -0.85
C TYR A 186 12.72 3.08 -0.55
N GLU A 187 12.65 3.42 0.74
CA GLU A 187 12.11 4.69 1.24
C GLU A 187 13.06 5.25 2.30
N PRO A 188 14.13 5.96 1.91
CA PRO A 188 14.97 6.71 2.84
C PRO A 188 14.32 8.03 3.22
N GLU A 189 14.50 8.41 4.48
CA GLU A 189 14.03 9.69 4.99
C GLU A 189 15.06 10.38 5.87
N VAL A 190 14.92 11.71 5.99
CA VAL A 190 15.67 12.54 6.91
C VAL A 190 14.73 13.50 7.62
N THR A 191 14.78 13.50 8.94
CA THR A 191 13.90 14.27 9.80
C THR A 191 14.71 15.18 10.73
N TRP A 192 14.35 16.46 10.77
CA TRP A 192 14.80 17.42 11.79
C TRP A 192 13.64 17.64 12.75
N ASN A 193 13.84 17.26 14.01
CA ASN A 193 12.85 17.51 15.06
C ASN A 193 12.91 18.95 15.57
N SER A 194 11.99 19.33 16.45
CA SER A 194 11.90 20.68 17.01
C SER A 194 13.09 21.06 17.92
N ALA A 195 13.88 20.08 18.40
CA ALA A 195 15.11 20.30 19.15
C ALA A 195 16.34 20.51 18.25
N GLY A 196 16.17 20.33 16.93
CA GLY A 196 17.26 20.44 15.95
C GLY A 196 18.09 19.16 15.79
N GLU A 197 17.63 18.05 16.37
CA GLU A 197 18.25 16.75 16.16
C GLU A 197 17.88 16.22 14.78
N VAL A 198 18.77 15.44 14.19
CA VAL A 198 18.63 14.90 12.83
C VAL A 198 18.57 13.38 12.89
N GLU A 199 17.47 12.83 12.48
CA GLU A 199 17.25 11.41 12.32
C GLU A 199 17.33 11.03 10.84
N ARG A 200 17.88 9.86 10.56
CA ARG A 200 17.95 9.31 9.20
C ARG A 200 17.55 7.87 9.26
N GLU A 201 16.45 7.57 8.60
CA GLU A 201 15.85 6.26 8.60
C GLU A 201 15.67 5.75 7.19
N ALA A 202 15.37 4.49 7.06
CA ALA A 202 14.90 3.92 5.80
C ALA A 202 13.97 2.73 6.03
N LYS A 203 12.97 2.62 5.17
CA LYS A 203 12.20 1.41 4.99
C LYS A 203 12.65 0.71 3.70
N PHE A 204 12.78 -0.59 3.77
CA PHE A 204 13.03 -1.45 2.63
C PHE A 204 12.07 -2.62 2.66
N GLY A 205 11.47 -2.97 1.53
CA GLY A 205 10.50 -4.04 1.56
C GLY A 205 10.05 -4.51 0.19
N GLY A 206 9.19 -5.50 0.22
CA GLY A 206 8.55 -6.00 -0.98
C GLY A 206 7.19 -6.57 -0.70
N SER A 207 6.36 -6.62 -1.73
CA SER A 207 5.03 -7.20 -1.66
C SER A 207 4.75 -8.17 -2.79
N GLY A 208 3.74 -9.03 -2.54
CA GLY A 208 3.10 -9.84 -3.55
C GLY A 208 1.59 -9.78 -3.35
N ALA A 209 0.85 -9.70 -4.44
CA ALA A 209 -0.60 -9.66 -4.44
C ALA A 209 -1.19 -10.53 -5.55
N LEU A 210 -2.39 -11.06 -5.29
CA LEU A 210 -3.22 -11.73 -6.29
C LEU A 210 -4.59 -11.06 -6.31
N SER A 211 -5.07 -10.72 -7.51
CA SER A 211 -6.34 -10.05 -7.73
C SER A 211 -7.16 -10.77 -8.78
N LEU A 212 -8.38 -11.16 -8.41
CA LEU A 212 -9.31 -11.89 -9.25
C LEU A 212 -10.50 -10.99 -9.59
N ARG A 213 -10.73 -10.77 -10.87
CA ARG A 213 -11.93 -10.11 -11.38
C ARG A 213 -13.12 -11.05 -11.28
N ILE A 214 -14.06 -10.74 -10.39
CA ILE A 214 -15.27 -11.55 -10.14
C ILE A 214 -16.50 -11.03 -10.87
N ALA A 215 -16.49 -9.76 -11.28
CA ALA A 215 -17.49 -9.12 -12.12
C ALA A 215 -16.80 -8.12 -13.06
N SER A 216 -17.52 -7.59 -14.06
CA SER A 216 -16.96 -6.63 -15.02
C SER A 216 -16.29 -5.43 -14.36
N ASN A 217 -16.80 -5.01 -13.22
CA ASN A 217 -16.41 -3.83 -12.48
C ASN A 217 -15.93 -4.10 -11.05
N VAL A 218 -15.72 -5.38 -10.66
CA VAL A 218 -15.31 -5.75 -9.30
C VAL A 218 -14.13 -6.72 -9.34
N VAL A 219 -13.06 -6.35 -8.63
CA VAL A 219 -11.90 -7.19 -8.40
C VAL A 219 -11.72 -7.39 -6.90
N VAL A 220 -11.51 -8.63 -6.48
CA VAL A 220 -11.18 -9.00 -5.09
C VAL A 220 -9.81 -9.65 -5.05
N GLY A 221 -9.09 -9.46 -3.98
CA GLY A 221 -7.73 -10.00 -3.91
C GLY A 221 -7.23 -10.15 -2.48
N ALA A 222 -5.98 -10.52 -2.41
CA ALA A 222 -5.21 -10.53 -1.17
C ALA A 222 -3.76 -10.17 -1.46
N GLU A 223 -3.12 -9.58 -0.47
CA GLU A 223 -1.72 -9.18 -0.57
C GLU A 223 -0.94 -9.54 0.69
N ALA A 224 0.36 -9.64 0.54
CA ALA A 224 1.32 -9.78 1.62
C ALA A 224 2.48 -8.80 1.42
N TRP A 225 2.91 -8.14 2.49
CA TRP A 225 4.05 -7.26 2.53
C TRP A 225 5.07 -7.77 3.53
N TYR A 226 6.35 -7.74 3.16
CA TYR A 226 7.48 -7.84 4.06
C TYR A 226 8.20 -6.50 4.10
N LEU A 227 8.32 -5.90 5.29
CA LEU A 227 8.91 -4.59 5.51
C LEU A 227 10.04 -4.69 6.52
N ARG A 228 11.11 -3.96 6.32
CA ARG A 228 12.25 -3.80 7.20
C ARG A 228 12.45 -2.32 7.50
N HIS A 229 12.80 -2.03 8.74
CA HIS A 229 13.12 -0.69 9.21
C HIS A 229 14.59 -0.58 9.60
N TYR A 230 15.19 0.58 9.37
CA TYR A 230 16.59 0.89 9.61
C TYR A 230 16.74 2.31 10.13
N ASP A 231 17.53 2.50 11.22
CA ASP A 231 17.95 3.82 11.75
C ASP A 231 19.11 4.41 10.92
N ALA A 232 19.19 4.07 9.67
CA ALA A 232 20.16 4.64 8.74
C ALA A 232 19.67 4.53 7.30
N ALA A 233 19.70 5.63 6.55
CA ALA A 233 19.29 5.69 5.16
C ALA A 233 20.03 4.68 4.25
N ASN A 234 21.27 4.30 4.58
CA ASN A 234 22.07 3.34 3.81
C ASN A 234 21.83 1.86 4.19
N LEU A 235 20.77 1.55 4.94
CA LEU A 235 20.35 0.19 5.33
C LEU A 235 21.37 -0.55 6.23
N THR A 236 22.21 0.15 6.99
CA THR A 236 23.24 -0.48 7.85
C THR A 236 22.80 -0.72 9.28
N ALA A 237 21.84 0.05 9.81
CA ALA A 237 21.36 -0.02 11.18
C ALA A 237 19.96 -0.65 11.23
N PHE A 238 19.88 -1.96 11.06
CA PHE A 238 18.61 -2.69 11.08
C PHE A 238 17.99 -2.71 12.49
N THR A 239 16.73 -2.28 12.61
CA THR A 239 15.97 -2.22 13.87
C THR A 239 14.88 -3.27 13.96
N GLY A 240 14.30 -3.67 12.85
CA GLY A 240 13.28 -4.71 12.84
C GLY A 240 12.59 -4.92 11.52
N ASP A 241 11.73 -5.91 11.50
CA ASP A 241 10.94 -6.28 10.33
C ASP A 241 9.51 -6.71 10.69
N ALA A 242 8.63 -6.70 9.69
CA ALA A 242 7.24 -7.12 9.83
C ALA A 242 6.71 -7.77 8.55
N VAL A 243 5.79 -8.73 8.73
CA VAL A 243 4.95 -9.27 7.67
C VAL A 243 3.51 -8.84 7.91
N MET A 244 2.93 -8.19 6.91
CA MET A 244 1.53 -7.77 6.91
C MET A 244 0.79 -8.50 5.80
N VAL A 245 -0.43 -8.96 6.08
CA VAL A 245 -1.28 -9.65 5.10
C VAL A 245 -2.71 -9.15 5.20
N GLY A 246 -3.44 -9.19 4.09
CA GLY A 246 -4.85 -8.86 4.12
C GLY A 246 -5.56 -8.86 2.78
N PRO A 247 -6.89 -8.71 2.81
CA PRO A 247 -7.73 -8.65 1.62
C PRO A 247 -7.67 -7.29 0.94
N THR A 248 -8.01 -7.31 -0.34
CA THR A 248 -8.13 -6.13 -1.21
C THR A 248 -9.44 -6.18 -1.99
N LEU A 249 -9.98 -5.01 -2.29
CA LEU A 249 -11.20 -4.82 -3.07
C LEU A 249 -11.01 -3.62 -3.99
N TYR A 250 -11.32 -3.80 -5.28
CA TYR A 250 -11.48 -2.72 -6.23
C TYR A 250 -12.89 -2.75 -6.82
N VAL A 251 -13.51 -1.59 -6.91
CA VAL A 251 -14.85 -1.41 -7.49
C VAL A 251 -14.83 -0.20 -8.43
N GLN A 252 -15.18 -0.42 -9.68
CA GLN A 252 -15.43 0.64 -10.66
C GLN A 252 -16.92 0.98 -10.66
N PHE A 253 -17.28 2.18 -10.23
CA PHE A 253 -18.69 2.64 -10.15
C PHE A 253 -19.19 3.13 -11.50
N THR A 254 -18.34 3.84 -12.23
CA THR A 254 -18.58 4.34 -13.58
C THR A 254 -17.31 4.16 -14.40
N PRO A 255 -17.33 4.37 -15.74
CA PRO A 255 -16.09 4.35 -16.53
C PRO A 255 -14.99 5.30 -16.04
N LYS A 256 -15.34 6.32 -15.23
CA LYS A 256 -14.45 7.38 -14.76
C LYS A 256 -14.32 7.46 -13.22
N MET A 257 -14.98 6.58 -12.48
CA MET A 257 -14.94 6.62 -11.02
C MET A 257 -14.71 5.22 -10.46
N PHE A 258 -13.74 5.11 -9.60
CA PHE A 258 -13.45 3.84 -8.92
C PHE A 258 -12.99 4.02 -7.48
N MET A 259 -12.97 2.92 -6.77
CA MET A 259 -12.54 2.83 -5.39
C MET A 259 -11.65 1.62 -5.21
N THR A 260 -10.57 1.79 -4.46
CA THR A 260 -9.77 0.69 -3.91
C THR A 260 -9.88 0.70 -2.39
N ALA A 261 -10.11 -0.46 -1.81
CA ALA A 261 -10.07 -0.67 -0.37
C ALA A 261 -9.15 -1.84 -0.04
N ALA A 262 -8.35 -1.71 1.02
CA ALA A 262 -7.49 -2.76 1.52
C ALA A 262 -7.40 -2.69 3.04
N TRP A 263 -7.18 -3.84 3.68
CA TRP A 263 -6.89 -3.90 5.10
C TRP A 263 -5.84 -4.97 5.35
N ASN A 264 -4.75 -4.60 6.02
CA ASN A 264 -3.67 -5.51 6.35
C ASN A 264 -3.46 -5.58 7.85
N ALA A 265 -3.23 -6.79 8.36
CA ALA A 265 -2.82 -7.03 9.73
C ALA A 265 -1.37 -7.51 9.77
N GLN A 266 -0.60 -7.05 10.74
CA GLN A 266 0.70 -7.61 11.04
C GLN A 266 0.50 -9.01 11.62
N VAL A 267 1.01 -10.03 10.94
CA VAL A 267 0.90 -11.44 11.35
C VAL A 267 2.19 -11.98 11.93
N TRP A 268 3.30 -11.31 11.67
CA TRP A 268 4.61 -11.61 12.22
C TRP A 268 5.47 -10.35 12.21
N GLY A 269 6.42 -10.26 13.16
CA GLY A 269 7.39 -9.19 13.22
C GLY A 269 8.50 -9.51 14.20
N ARG A 270 9.63 -8.85 14.01
CA ARG A 270 10.81 -8.95 14.87
C ARG A 270 11.31 -7.54 15.19
N GLU A 271 11.56 -7.28 16.44
CA GLU A 271 12.20 -6.08 16.95
C GLU A 271 13.59 -6.47 17.47
N MET A 272 14.61 -5.71 17.09
CA MET A 272 15.96 -6.00 17.55
C MET A 272 16.09 -5.77 19.05
N GLY A 273 16.69 -6.75 19.75
CA GLY A 273 16.86 -6.69 21.21
C GLY A 273 15.61 -7.05 22.02
N ASN A 274 14.46 -7.31 21.39
CA ASN A 274 13.22 -7.63 22.10
C ASN A 274 12.57 -8.92 21.54
N PRO A 275 12.36 -9.98 22.36
CA PRO A 275 11.79 -11.25 21.91
C PRO A 275 10.26 -11.18 21.76
N VAL A 276 9.76 -10.40 20.84
CA VAL A 276 8.33 -10.26 20.53
C VAL A 276 7.96 -10.97 19.23
N SER A 277 6.68 -11.29 19.03
CA SER A 277 6.16 -11.93 17.83
C SER A 277 5.61 -10.93 16.80
N LEU A 278 5.42 -9.67 17.21
CA LEU A 278 5.01 -8.55 16.37
C LEU A 278 5.92 -7.37 16.65
N ASN A 279 6.40 -6.69 15.63
CA ASN A 279 7.14 -5.45 15.76
C ASN A 279 6.15 -4.27 15.80
N LEU A 280 5.73 -3.89 16.99
CA LEU A 280 4.80 -2.79 17.22
C LEU A 280 5.51 -1.50 17.72
N ALA A 281 6.83 -1.48 17.73
CA ALA A 281 7.62 -0.26 17.87
C ALA A 281 7.66 0.48 16.53
N GLU A 282 8.25 -0.14 15.51
CA GLU A 282 8.40 0.47 14.20
C GLU A 282 7.08 0.48 13.41
N PHE A 283 6.34 -0.63 13.44
CA PHE A 283 5.13 -0.80 12.64
C PHE A 283 3.86 -0.77 13.49
N GLN A 284 2.72 -0.64 12.82
CA GLN A 284 1.40 -0.76 13.42
C GLN A 284 0.85 -2.19 13.29
N ARG A 285 -0.10 -2.54 14.16
CA ARG A 285 -0.78 -3.83 14.10
C ARG A 285 -1.71 -3.96 12.88
N HIS A 286 -2.39 -2.86 12.53
CA HIS A 286 -3.35 -2.81 11.43
C HIS A 286 -3.11 -1.57 10.58
N ARG A 287 -3.23 -1.73 9.27
CA ARG A 287 -3.35 -0.63 8.32
C ARG A 287 -4.53 -0.86 7.39
N ALA A 288 -5.24 0.20 7.03
CA ALA A 288 -6.32 0.18 6.07
C ALA A 288 -6.13 1.28 5.05
N ARG A 289 -6.45 1.02 3.79
CA ARG A 289 -6.42 1.99 2.71
C ARG A 289 -7.80 2.14 2.11
N LEU A 290 -8.18 3.37 1.81
CA LEU A 290 -9.36 3.70 1.04
C LEU A 290 -9.00 4.79 0.04
N LYS A 291 -8.99 4.44 -1.23
CA LYS A 291 -8.69 5.34 -2.34
C LYS A 291 -9.94 5.50 -3.21
N PHE A 292 -10.30 6.75 -3.49
CA PHE A 292 -11.29 7.12 -4.50
C PHE A 292 -10.60 7.90 -5.59
N ALA A 293 -10.92 7.57 -6.84
CA ALA A 293 -10.36 8.24 -8.00
C ALA A 293 -11.46 8.66 -8.97
N TRP A 294 -11.22 9.78 -9.64
CA TRP A 294 -12.11 10.37 -10.62
C TRP A 294 -11.31 10.91 -11.80
N GLU A 295 -11.49 10.28 -12.96
CA GLU A 295 -10.95 10.71 -14.26
C GLU A 295 -11.84 11.81 -14.90
N PHE A 296 -11.24 12.76 -15.64
CA PHE A 296 -11.99 13.84 -16.30
C PHE A 296 -11.33 14.33 -17.61
#